data_ae85f02a264dbcd9fae65c4ac56658be
#
_entry.id   ae85f02a264dbcd9fae65c4ac56658be
#
_cell.length_a   1.000
_cell.length_b   1.000
_cell.length_c   1.000
_cell.angle_alpha   90.00
_cell.angle_beta   90.00
_cell.angle_gamma   90.00
#
_symmetry.space_group_name_H-M   'P 1'
#
loop_
_entity.id
_entity.type
_entity.pdbx_description
1 polymer ?
#
loop_
_entity_poly.entity_id
_entity_poly.type
_entity_poly.pdbx_seq_one_letter_code
_entity_poly.pdbx_strand_id
1 'polypeptide(L)'
;MPNISGLTVLLSEPRIYFLDVDGHRLELSTKQLQIPMQFQEACMEQINFMPPTLKSAEWQQIVNNLLQNASHIEVPEELTVAGQFKELLQMFCTSRIRAMSPEELELGKPWTENGKTYFKIKGLQEFLYNRNFNKLTRPQIQERLKELNEGEECHGKYRYKDESGKWQEVRVWWVTEFKEQEVVLPEGETYEAPF
;
A
#
# COMPACT_ATOMS: atom_id res chain seq x y z
N MET A 1 -9.73 38.41 0.52
CA MET A 1 -9.39 37.02 0.73
C MET A 1 -10.00 36.21 -0.38
N PRO A 2 -9.34 35.19 -0.90
CA PRO A 2 -9.98 34.28 -1.83
C PRO A 2 -11.16 33.58 -1.14
N ASN A 3 -12.22 33.32 -1.90
CA ASN A 3 -13.38 32.61 -1.38
C ASN A 3 -13.07 31.11 -1.33
N ILE A 4 -12.85 30.58 -0.12
CA ILE A 4 -12.58 29.17 0.12
C ILE A 4 -13.91 28.53 0.54
N SER A 5 -14.44 27.63 -0.28
CA SER A 5 -15.80 27.12 -0.11
C SER A 5 -15.91 25.67 0.38
N GLY A 6 -14.91 24.84 0.17
CA GLY A 6 -14.98 23.45 0.59
C GLY A 6 -13.65 22.74 0.58
N LEU A 7 -13.53 21.69 1.41
CA LEU A 7 -12.40 20.79 1.45
C LEU A 7 -12.87 19.34 1.28
N THR A 8 -12.27 18.63 0.34
CA THR A 8 -12.46 17.19 0.18
C THR A 8 -11.13 16.48 0.47
N VAL A 9 -11.15 15.47 1.32
CA VAL A 9 -9.97 14.70 1.70
C VAL A 9 -10.05 13.32 1.04
N LEU A 10 -9.08 13.02 0.19
CA LEU A 10 -8.90 11.69 -0.35
C LEU A 10 -8.07 10.88 0.66
N LEU A 11 -8.64 9.79 1.16
CA LEU A 11 -8.00 8.90 2.16
C LEU A 11 -6.98 7.96 1.51
N SER A 12 -6.08 8.53 0.69
CA SER A 12 -4.94 7.84 0.08
C SER A 12 -3.70 7.88 0.97
N GLU A 13 -2.65 7.14 0.61
CA GLU A 13 -1.33 7.22 1.24
C GLU A 13 -0.29 7.62 0.17
N PRO A 14 0.24 8.86 0.20
CA PRO A 14 -0.07 9.97 1.10
C PRO A 14 -1.46 10.59 0.85
N ARG A 15 -2.03 11.25 1.86
CA ARG A 15 -3.32 11.95 1.73
C ARG A 15 -3.23 13.09 0.73
N ILE A 16 -4.30 13.24 -0.06
CA ILE A 16 -4.49 14.32 -1.02
C ILE A 16 -5.70 15.14 -0.59
N TYR A 17 -5.59 16.44 -0.70
CA TYR A 17 -6.63 17.39 -0.33
C TYR A 17 -7.07 18.16 -1.55
N PHE A 18 -8.37 18.21 -1.80
CA PHE A 18 -8.95 19.05 -2.83
C PHE A 18 -9.63 20.24 -2.17
N LEU A 19 -9.14 21.44 -2.45
CA LEU A 19 -9.63 22.69 -1.90
C LEU A 19 -10.27 23.53 -2.99
N ASP A 20 -11.51 23.94 -2.77
CA ASP A 20 -12.23 24.81 -3.71
C ASP A 20 -11.96 26.28 -3.37
N VAL A 21 -11.28 27.00 -4.26
CA VAL A 21 -10.85 28.40 -4.12
C VAL A 21 -11.33 29.19 -5.31
N ASP A 22 -12.17 30.19 -5.09
CA ASP A 22 -12.72 31.06 -6.13
C ASP A 22 -13.33 30.30 -7.34
N GLY A 23 -13.97 29.15 -7.05
CA GLY A 23 -14.57 28.28 -8.07
C GLY A 23 -13.60 27.36 -8.79
N HIS A 24 -12.33 27.36 -8.42
CA HIS A 24 -11.31 26.44 -8.92
C HIS A 24 -10.99 25.37 -7.87
N ARG A 25 -10.76 24.15 -8.32
CA ARG A 25 -10.39 23.03 -7.46
C ARG A 25 -8.88 22.81 -7.48
N LEU A 26 -8.24 23.02 -6.34
CA LEU A 26 -6.81 22.84 -6.13
C LEU A 26 -6.53 21.47 -5.54
N GLU A 27 -5.53 20.78 -6.05
CA GLU A 27 -4.98 19.56 -5.47
C GLU A 27 -3.79 19.92 -4.58
N LEU A 28 -3.87 19.59 -3.30
CA LEU A 28 -2.87 19.96 -2.30
C LEU A 28 -2.34 18.74 -1.57
N SER A 29 -1.05 18.72 -1.33
CA SER A 29 -0.42 17.83 -0.35
C SER A 29 -0.65 18.37 1.07
N THR A 30 -0.37 17.54 2.08
CA THR A 30 -0.45 17.94 3.50
C THR A 30 0.38 19.20 3.79
N LYS A 31 1.59 19.30 3.21
CA LYS A 31 2.48 20.46 3.41
C LYS A 31 1.90 21.72 2.77
N GLN A 32 1.35 21.62 1.57
CA GLN A 32 0.73 22.74 0.86
C GLN A 32 -0.52 23.23 1.58
N LEU A 33 -1.29 22.34 2.20
CA LEU A 33 -2.43 22.74 3.02
C LEU A 33 -1.99 23.34 4.37
N GLN A 34 -0.92 22.85 4.97
CA GLN A 34 -0.46 23.28 6.30
C GLN A 34 0.25 24.63 6.29
N ILE A 35 1.08 24.89 5.27
CA ILE A 35 2.00 26.03 5.23
C ILE A 35 1.47 27.10 4.28
N PRO A 36 1.14 28.34 4.76
CA PRO A 36 0.56 29.41 3.94
C PRO A 36 1.34 29.74 2.66
N MET A 37 2.68 29.76 2.74
CA MET A 37 3.53 30.01 1.58
C MET A 37 3.41 28.92 0.52
N GLN A 38 3.35 27.65 0.94
CA GLN A 38 3.20 26.55 0.00
C GLN A 38 1.79 26.49 -0.60
N PHE A 39 0.78 26.93 0.14
CA PHE A 39 -0.56 27.14 -0.40
C PHE A 39 -0.57 28.25 -1.48
N GLN A 40 0.12 29.38 -1.24
CA GLN A 40 0.26 30.42 -2.25
C GLN A 40 0.96 29.92 -3.51
N GLU A 41 2.05 29.15 -3.35
CA GLU A 41 2.77 28.50 -4.44
C GLU A 41 1.85 27.60 -5.26
N ALA A 42 1.07 26.73 -4.61
CA ALA A 42 0.09 25.86 -5.27
C ALA A 42 -0.99 26.65 -6.02
N CYS A 43 -1.48 27.77 -5.46
CA CYS A 43 -2.42 28.67 -6.15
C CYS A 43 -1.79 29.29 -7.40
N MET A 44 -0.54 29.71 -7.32
CA MET A 44 0.18 30.26 -8.47
C MET A 44 0.37 29.23 -9.58
N GLU A 45 0.75 28.02 -9.22
CA GLU A 45 1.01 26.94 -10.17
C GLU A 45 -0.27 26.42 -10.85
N GLN A 46 -1.35 26.25 -10.08
CA GLN A 46 -2.55 25.57 -10.58
C GLN A 46 -3.61 26.52 -11.16
N ILE A 47 -3.75 27.73 -10.62
CA ILE A 47 -4.79 28.68 -11.03
C ILE A 47 -4.26 30.05 -11.43
N ASN A 48 -2.93 30.23 -11.53
CA ASN A 48 -2.28 31.50 -11.88
C ASN A 48 -2.74 32.69 -10.99
N PHE A 49 -2.97 32.42 -9.72
CA PHE A 49 -3.42 33.42 -8.76
C PHE A 49 -2.55 33.39 -7.51
N MET A 50 -2.10 34.57 -7.05
CA MET A 50 -1.35 34.70 -5.80
C MET A 50 -2.25 35.33 -4.73
N PRO A 51 -2.76 34.52 -3.78
CA PRO A 51 -3.55 35.06 -2.69
C PRO A 51 -2.70 35.94 -1.76
N PRO A 52 -3.31 36.87 -1.02
CA PRO A 52 -2.60 37.70 -0.07
C PRO A 52 -1.98 36.84 1.03
N THR A 53 -0.83 37.27 1.55
CA THR A 53 -0.13 36.57 2.62
C THR A 53 -0.98 36.56 3.89
N LEU A 54 -1.29 35.36 4.39
CA LEU A 54 -2.01 35.14 5.64
C LEU A 54 -1.01 34.90 6.78
N LYS A 55 -1.33 35.39 7.97
CA LYS A 55 -0.59 35.03 9.17
C LYS A 55 -0.82 33.55 9.47
N SER A 56 0.24 32.86 9.91
CA SER A 56 0.16 31.42 10.17
C SER A 56 -0.98 31.04 11.14
N ALA A 57 -1.25 31.85 12.14
CA ALA A 57 -2.34 31.60 13.09
C ALA A 57 -3.73 31.71 12.44
N GLU A 58 -3.95 32.70 11.57
CA GLU A 58 -5.20 32.87 10.83
C GLU A 58 -5.42 31.73 9.84
N TRP A 59 -4.36 31.36 9.11
CA TRP A 59 -4.39 30.23 8.21
C TRP A 59 -4.72 28.91 8.92
N GLN A 60 -4.09 28.66 10.08
CA GLN A 60 -4.34 27.48 10.90
C GLN A 60 -5.80 27.38 11.35
N GLN A 61 -6.42 28.50 11.72
CA GLN A 61 -7.85 28.52 12.08
C GLN A 61 -8.73 28.16 10.87
N ILE A 62 -8.42 28.70 9.69
CA ILE A 62 -9.14 28.40 8.44
C ILE A 62 -9.01 26.89 8.13
N VAL A 63 -7.80 26.35 8.14
CA VAL A 63 -7.55 24.94 7.85
C VAL A 63 -8.25 24.02 8.84
N ASN A 64 -8.24 24.36 10.15
CA ASN A 64 -8.95 23.59 11.15
C ASN A 64 -10.46 23.56 10.91
N ASN A 65 -11.05 24.69 10.57
CA ASN A 65 -12.47 24.76 10.22
C ASN A 65 -12.80 23.95 8.96
N LEU A 66 -11.94 24.02 7.95
CA LEU A 66 -12.09 23.23 6.74
C LEU A 66 -12.00 21.73 7.00
N LEU A 67 -11.05 21.30 7.83
CA LEU A 67 -10.87 19.88 8.19
C LEU A 67 -12.05 19.33 9.00
N GLN A 68 -12.65 20.14 9.88
CA GLN A 68 -13.84 19.74 10.64
C GLN A 68 -15.08 19.52 9.77
N ASN A 69 -15.16 20.25 8.65
CA ASN A 69 -16.30 20.21 7.73
C ASN A 69 -15.96 19.50 6.41
N ALA A 70 -14.81 18.82 6.35
CA ALA A 70 -14.33 18.21 5.12
C ALA A 70 -15.16 16.97 4.74
N SER A 71 -15.42 16.84 3.44
CA SER A 71 -15.91 15.59 2.87
C SER A 71 -14.76 14.59 2.73
N HIS A 72 -15.02 13.33 3.07
CA HIS A 72 -14.02 12.26 2.95
C HIS A 72 -14.38 11.33 1.80
N ILE A 73 -13.41 11.05 0.93
CA ILE A 73 -13.53 10.06 -0.14
C ILE A 73 -12.60 8.91 0.18
N GLU A 74 -13.17 7.72 0.35
CA GLU A 74 -12.40 6.49 0.50
C GLU A 74 -11.82 6.07 -0.84
N VAL A 75 -10.56 5.66 -0.82
CA VAL A 75 -9.89 5.06 -1.97
C VAL A 75 -10.13 3.56 -1.92
N PRO A 76 -10.49 2.90 -3.03
CA PRO A 76 -10.55 1.45 -3.09
C PRO A 76 -9.27 0.82 -2.52
N GLU A 77 -9.41 -0.24 -1.70
CA GLU A 77 -8.29 -0.86 -0.99
C GLU A 77 -7.15 -1.24 -1.96
N GLU A 78 -7.49 -1.70 -3.16
CA GLU A 78 -6.54 -2.10 -4.19
C GLU A 78 -5.63 -0.96 -4.68
N LEU A 79 -6.09 0.29 -4.57
CA LEU A 79 -5.31 1.47 -4.97
C LEU A 79 -4.45 2.02 -3.84
N THR A 80 -4.64 1.56 -2.61
CA THR A 80 -3.81 1.94 -1.47
C THR A 80 -2.46 1.24 -1.51
N VAL A 81 -1.45 1.82 -0.83
CA VAL A 81 -0.14 1.15 -0.67
C VAL A 81 -0.29 -0.16 0.09
N ALA A 82 -1.19 -0.21 1.06
CA ALA A 82 -1.48 -1.42 1.84
C ALA A 82 -2.11 -2.52 0.97
N GLY A 83 -3.09 -2.18 0.14
CA GLY A 83 -3.74 -3.12 -0.77
C GLY A 83 -2.79 -3.65 -1.84
N GLN A 84 -2.00 -2.76 -2.46
CA GLN A 84 -0.96 -3.15 -3.42
C GLN A 84 0.08 -4.09 -2.80
N PHE A 85 0.49 -3.82 -1.55
CA PHE A 85 1.40 -4.70 -0.81
C PHE A 85 0.79 -6.07 -0.57
N LYS A 86 -0.47 -6.13 -0.12
CA LYS A 86 -1.22 -7.37 0.14
C LYS A 86 -1.34 -8.23 -1.14
N GLU A 87 -1.68 -7.61 -2.26
CA GLU A 87 -1.76 -8.27 -3.57
C GLU A 87 -0.40 -8.85 -3.98
N LEU A 88 0.67 -8.05 -3.91
CA LEU A 88 2.02 -8.50 -4.25
C LEU A 88 2.52 -9.60 -3.30
N LEU A 89 2.20 -9.53 -2.01
CA LEU A 89 2.50 -10.58 -1.04
C LEU A 89 1.77 -11.88 -1.38
N GLN A 90 0.49 -11.80 -1.75
CA GLN A 90 -0.28 -12.95 -2.20
C GLN A 90 0.36 -13.55 -3.46
N MET A 91 0.70 -12.72 -4.46
CA MET A 91 1.41 -13.17 -5.65
C MET A 91 2.74 -13.85 -5.33
N PHE A 92 3.51 -13.31 -4.39
CA PHE A 92 4.76 -13.92 -3.94
C PHE A 92 4.54 -15.29 -3.31
N CYS A 93 3.55 -15.42 -2.43
CA CYS A 93 3.24 -16.66 -1.72
C CYS A 93 2.61 -17.74 -2.61
N THR A 94 1.86 -17.34 -3.67
CA THR A 94 1.13 -18.26 -4.56
C THR A 94 1.79 -18.46 -5.92
N SER A 95 2.92 -17.78 -6.20
CA SER A 95 3.61 -17.85 -7.49
C SER A 95 4.15 -19.25 -7.79
N ARG A 96 4.42 -19.50 -9.09
CA ARG A 96 5.08 -20.76 -9.55
C ARG A 96 6.51 -20.95 -9.01
N ILE A 97 7.07 -19.94 -8.34
CA ILE A 97 8.41 -19.94 -7.73
C ILE A 97 8.34 -20.47 -6.27
N ARG A 98 7.24 -21.10 -5.86
CA ARG A 98 7.13 -21.72 -4.55
C ARG A 98 8.23 -22.78 -4.33
N ALA A 99 8.67 -22.91 -3.10
CA ALA A 99 9.59 -23.97 -2.70
C ALA A 99 8.90 -25.34 -2.85
N MET A 100 9.63 -26.30 -3.36
CA MET A 100 9.20 -27.71 -3.45
C MET A 100 9.63 -28.49 -2.20
N SER A 101 10.58 -27.94 -1.45
CA SER A 101 11.06 -28.49 -0.17
C SER A 101 11.42 -27.32 0.78
N PRO A 102 11.45 -27.57 2.12
CA PRO A 102 11.81 -26.54 3.09
C PRO A 102 13.23 -25.98 2.91
N GLU A 103 14.13 -26.72 2.29
CA GLU A 103 15.52 -26.34 2.02
C GLU A 103 15.60 -25.15 1.08
N GLU A 104 14.64 -25.02 0.16
CA GLU A 104 14.57 -23.92 -0.78
C GLU A 104 14.20 -22.56 -0.13
N LEU A 105 13.81 -22.56 1.15
CA LEU A 105 13.69 -21.32 1.95
C LEU A 105 15.03 -20.55 1.97
N GLU A 106 16.15 -21.26 1.93
CA GLU A 106 17.49 -20.65 1.87
C GLU A 106 17.71 -19.88 0.57
N LEU A 107 17.04 -20.28 -0.51
CA LEU A 107 17.06 -19.61 -1.81
C LEU A 107 16.07 -18.43 -1.90
N GLY A 108 15.36 -18.13 -0.80
CA GLY A 108 14.39 -17.03 -0.76
C GLY A 108 13.01 -17.39 -1.31
N LYS A 109 12.75 -18.67 -1.62
CA LYS A 109 11.43 -19.12 -2.09
C LYS A 109 10.47 -19.32 -0.92
N PRO A 110 9.17 -18.96 -1.06
CA PRO A 110 8.17 -19.22 -0.03
C PRO A 110 7.82 -20.70 0.05
N TRP A 111 7.72 -21.22 1.26
CA TRP A 111 7.34 -22.60 1.60
C TRP A 111 6.01 -22.63 2.35
N THR A 112 5.05 -23.42 1.89
CA THR A 112 3.72 -23.52 2.52
C THR A 112 3.56 -24.88 3.20
N GLU A 113 3.22 -24.84 4.48
CA GLU A 113 2.97 -26.01 5.31
C GLU A 113 1.99 -25.67 6.44
N ASN A 114 1.07 -26.60 6.75
CA ASN A 114 0.12 -26.48 7.86
C ASN A 114 -0.68 -25.17 7.87
N GLY A 115 -1.12 -24.68 6.71
CA GLY A 115 -1.92 -23.47 6.58
C GLY A 115 -1.13 -22.16 6.78
N LYS A 116 0.19 -22.22 6.75
CA LYS A 116 1.08 -21.06 6.83
C LYS A 116 2.08 -21.07 5.67
N THR A 117 2.36 -19.90 5.14
CA THR A 117 3.42 -19.71 4.15
C THR A 117 4.60 -19.02 4.80
N TYR A 118 5.72 -19.70 4.84
CA TYR A 118 7.00 -19.26 5.43
C TYR A 118 7.90 -18.68 4.35
N PHE A 119 8.62 -17.63 4.66
CA PHE A 119 9.58 -17.01 3.74
C PHE A 119 10.64 -16.19 4.47
N LYS A 120 11.75 -15.93 3.79
CA LYS A 120 12.75 -14.96 4.24
C LYS A 120 12.32 -13.55 3.83
N ILE A 121 12.44 -12.59 4.74
CA ILE A 121 12.12 -11.17 4.45
C ILE A 121 12.91 -10.62 3.26
N LYS A 122 14.15 -11.10 3.08
CA LYS A 122 15.00 -10.72 1.96
C LYS A 122 14.39 -11.17 0.63
N GLY A 123 13.88 -12.41 0.54
CA GLY A 123 13.24 -12.92 -0.67
C GLY A 123 11.99 -12.10 -1.05
N LEU A 124 11.17 -11.74 -0.06
CA LEU A 124 10.04 -10.85 -0.28
C LEU A 124 10.48 -9.47 -0.77
N GLN A 125 11.51 -8.87 -0.16
CA GLN A 125 12.03 -7.55 -0.58
C GLN A 125 12.54 -7.58 -2.02
N GLU A 126 13.29 -8.60 -2.42
CA GLU A 126 13.77 -8.77 -3.79
C GLU A 126 12.61 -8.93 -4.78
N PHE A 127 11.58 -9.68 -4.41
CA PHE A 127 10.37 -9.82 -5.23
C PHE A 127 9.65 -8.48 -5.42
N LEU A 128 9.44 -7.71 -4.34
CA LEU A 128 8.80 -6.40 -4.39
C LEU A 128 9.61 -5.42 -5.25
N TYR A 129 10.94 -5.40 -5.09
CA TYR A 129 11.83 -4.58 -5.88
C TYR A 129 11.73 -4.88 -7.39
N ASN A 130 11.75 -6.18 -7.76
CA ASN A 130 11.62 -6.63 -9.14
C ASN A 130 10.25 -6.28 -9.77
N ARG A 131 9.24 -5.97 -8.94
CA ARG A 131 7.93 -5.49 -9.36
C ARG A 131 7.80 -3.96 -9.29
N ASN A 132 8.92 -3.24 -9.14
CA ASN A 132 8.98 -1.78 -8.99
C ASN A 132 8.17 -1.24 -7.79
N PHE A 133 7.96 -2.07 -6.77
CA PHE A 133 7.27 -1.66 -5.55
C PHE A 133 8.29 -1.26 -4.48
N ASN A 134 8.66 0.03 -4.47
CA ASN A 134 9.64 0.62 -3.56
C ASN A 134 9.01 1.56 -2.53
N LYS A 135 7.70 1.42 -2.31
CA LYS A 135 6.93 2.35 -1.47
C LYS A 135 7.10 2.10 0.04
N LEU A 136 7.58 0.92 0.43
CA LEU A 136 7.72 0.52 1.81
C LEU A 136 9.18 0.20 2.15
N THR A 137 9.63 0.73 3.28
CA THR A 137 10.91 0.34 3.90
C THR A 137 10.78 -1.01 4.60
N ARG A 138 11.91 -1.65 4.90
CA ARG A 138 11.90 -2.95 5.60
C ARG A 138 11.12 -2.93 6.93
N PRO A 139 11.25 -1.94 7.84
CA PRO A 139 10.42 -1.87 9.03
C PRO A 139 8.92 -1.76 8.72
N GLN A 140 8.55 -0.98 7.70
CA GLN A 140 7.16 -0.85 7.28
C GLN A 140 6.60 -2.17 6.74
N ILE A 141 7.38 -2.92 5.96
CA ILE A 141 7.00 -4.28 5.51
C ILE A 141 6.74 -5.18 6.71
N GLN A 142 7.60 -5.15 7.73
CA GLN A 142 7.44 -5.94 8.94
C GLN A 142 6.18 -5.59 9.73
N GLU A 143 5.85 -4.29 9.84
CA GLU A 143 4.61 -3.85 10.48
C GLU A 143 3.37 -4.30 9.69
N ARG A 144 3.38 -4.17 8.35
CA ARG A 144 2.29 -4.67 7.50
C ARG A 144 2.09 -6.19 7.62
N LEU A 145 3.17 -6.96 7.74
CA LEU A 145 3.07 -8.41 7.97
C LEU A 145 2.42 -8.73 9.33
N LYS A 146 2.72 -7.98 10.37
CA LYS A 146 2.07 -8.13 11.68
C LYS A 146 0.59 -7.77 11.62
N GLU A 147 0.24 -6.65 10.96
CA GLU A 147 -1.15 -6.24 10.74
C GLU A 147 -1.96 -7.34 10.04
N LEU A 148 -1.41 -7.95 8.99
CA LEU A 148 -2.04 -9.06 8.26
C LEU A 148 -2.23 -10.33 9.09
N ASN A 149 -1.42 -10.52 10.13
CA ASN A 149 -1.55 -11.61 11.09
C ASN A 149 -2.27 -11.18 12.39
N GLU A 150 -3.13 -10.16 12.31
CA GLU A 150 -3.95 -9.66 13.44
C GLU A 150 -3.14 -9.21 14.65
N GLY A 151 -1.90 -8.77 14.43
CA GLY A 151 -0.96 -8.36 15.48
C GLY A 151 -0.25 -9.51 16.18
N GLU A 152 -0.50 -10.75 15.78
CA GLU A 152 0.21 -11.91 16.30
C GLU A 152 1.66 -11.98 15.82
N GLU A 153 2.49 -12.69 16.57
CA GLU A 153 3.88 -12.92 16.19
C GLU A 153 3.95 -13.75 14.90
N CYS A 154 4.60 -13.19 13.87
CA CYS A 154 4.68 -13.76 12.54
C CYS A 154 6.13 -13.97 12.05
N HIS A 155 7.08 -14.07 12.99
CA HIS A 155 8.49 -14.35 12.68
C HIS A 155 9.10 -15.26 13.73
N GLY A 156 10.08 -16.05 13.32
CA GLY A 156 10.73 -16.98 14.23
C GLY A 156 11.71 -17.89 13.51
N LYS A 157 11.93 -19.06 14.11
CA LYS A 157 12.82 -20.10 13.61
C LYS A 157 11.99 -21.26 13.09
N TYR A 158 12.22 -21.62 11.82
CA TYR A 158 11.66 -22.81 11.20
C TYR A 158 12.72 -23.90 11.16
N ARG A 159 12.36 -25.12 11.61
CA ARG A 159 13.25 -26.28 11.69
C ARG A 159 12.80 -27.33 10.72
N TYR A 160 13.73 -27.87 9.95
CA TYR A 160 13.49 -28.96 9.02
C TYR A 160 14.66 -29.92 9.00
N LYS A 161 14.44 -31.12 8.49
CA LYS A 161 15.52 -32.09 8.22
C LYS A 161 15.94 -31.98 6.76
N ASP A 162 17.24 -31.83 6.53
CA ASP A 162 17.78 -31.84 5.17
C ASP A 162 17.81 -33.28 4.60
N GLU A 163 18.17 -33.42 3.34
CA GLU A 163 18.27 -34.72 2.65
C GLU A 163 19.21 -35.70 3.35
N SER A 164 20.19 -35.23 4.13
CA SER A 164 21.08 -36.04 4.93
C SER A 164 20.50 -36.49 6.28
N GLY A 165 19.27 -36.03 6.60
CA GLY A 165 18.59 -36.29 7.88
C GLY A 165 19.05 -35.38 9.02
N LYS A 166 19.89 -34.37 8.76
CA LYS A 166 20.39 -33.44 9.75
C LYS A 166 19.39 -32.29 9.95
N TRP A 167 19.19 -31.92 11.20
CA TRP A 167 18.35 -30.78 11.53
C TRP A 167 18.99 -29.45 11.13
N GLN A 168 18.24 -28.68 10.36
CA GLN A 168 18.54 -27.31 9.95
C GLN A 168 17.56 -26.32 10.59
N GLU A 169 18.01 -25.10 10.79
CA GLU A 169 17.20 -24.02 11.36
C GLU A 169 17.38 -22.74 10.54
N VAL A 170 16.27 -22.15 10.11
CA VAL A 170 16.26 -20.91 9.33
C VAL A 170 15.33 -19.87 9.98
N ARG A 171 15.75 -18.60 9.96
CA ARG A 171 14.89 -17.49 10.39
C ARG A 171 13.92 -17.12 9.27
N VAL A 172 12.64 -17.15 9.58
CA VAL A 172 11.55 -16.89 8.64
C VAL A 172 10.52 -15.92 9.19
N TRP A 173 9.77 -15.39 8.28
CA TRP A 173 8.48 -14.74 8.51
C TRP A 173 7.41 -15.68 7.97
N TRP A 174 6.18 -15.56 8.45
CA TRP A 174 5.05 -16.31 7.90
C TRP A 174 3.79 -15.47 7.86
N VAL A 175 2.92 -15.87 6.97
CA VAL A 175 1.52 -15.38 6.88
C VAL A 175 0.61 -16.59 6.79
N THR A 176 -0.67 -16.40 7.12
CA THR A 176 -1.69 -17.39 6.84
C THR A 176 -1.71 -17.71 5.36
N GLU A 177 -1.83 -18.98 5.00
CA GLU A 177 -1.88 -19.44 3.62
C GLU A 177 -3.00 -18.71 2.86
N PHE A 178 -2.63 -18.07 1.77
CA PHE A 178 -3.61 -17.51 0.84
C PHE A 178 -4.28 -18.65 0.07
N LYS A 179 -5.61 -18.70 0.14
CA LYS A 179 -6.36 -19.62 -0.73
C LYS A 179 -6.13 -19.20 -2.18
N GLU A 180 -5.78 -20.15 -3.03
CA GLU A 180 -5.73 -19.91 -4.47
C GLU A 180 -7.14 -19.46 -4.89
N GLN A 181 -7.24 -18.27 -5.46
CA GLN A 181 -8.47 -17.90 -6.14
C GLN A 181 -8.57 -18.82 -7.35
N GLU A 182 -9.56 -19.72 -7.34
CA GLU A 182 -9.97 -20.39 -8.57
C GLU A 182 -10.32 -19.27 -9.55
N VAL A 183 -9.48 -19.11 -10.57
CA VAL A 183 -9.80 -18.29 -11.72
C VAL A 183 -10.96 -18.99 -12.40
N VAL A 184 -12.18 -18.60 -12.06
CA VAL A 184 -13.35 -18.96 -12.83
C VAL A 184 -13.15 -18.26 -14.17
N LEU A 185 -12.57 -19.00 -15.11
CA LEU A 185 -12.55 -18.55 -16.51
C LEU A 185 -14.02 -18.36 -16.90
N PRO A 186 -14.42 -17.18 -17.39
CA PRO A 186 -15.76 -17.02 -17.92
C PRO A 186 -15.94 -18.12 -18.97
N GLU A 187 -16.99 -18.93 -18.83
CA GLU A 187 -17.37 -19.92 -19.82
C GLU A 187 -17.41 -19.20 -21.16
N GLY A 188 -16.54 -19.64 -22.08
CA GLY A 188 -16.37 -18.97 -23.35
C GLY A 188 -17.71 -18.94 -24.08
N GLU A 189 -18.19 -17.73 -24.38
CA GLU A 189 -19.21 -17.55 -25.40
C GLU A 189 -18.67 -18.20 -26.68
N THR A 190 -19.32 -19.27 -27.06
CA THR A 190 -19.09 -19.93 -28.34
C THR A 190 -19.46 -18.93 -29.44
N TYR A 191 -18.46 -18.26 -29.98
CA TYR A 191 -18.65 -17.49 -31.20
C TYR A 191 -18.98 -18.48 -32.35
N GLU A 192 -20.25 -18.59 -32.70
CA GLU A 192 -20.64 -19.15 -33.97
C GLU A 192 -20.15 -18.18 -35.05
N ALA A 193 -19.21 -18.64 -35.87
CA ALA A 193 -18.75 -17.88 -37.02
C ALA A 193 -19.92 -17.72 -38.01
N PRO A 194 -20.23 -16.51 -38.43
CA PRO A 194 -21.20 -16.33 -39.52
C PRO A 194 -20.57 -16.80 -40.82
N PHE A 195 -21.27 -17.69 -41.49
CA PHE A 195 -20.98 -18.14 -42.86
C PHE A 195 -21.17 -17.01 -43.87
#